data_43eb212f5c674b3ec89b5852079c24ad
#
_entry.id   43eb212f5c674b3ec89b5852079c24ad
#
_cell.length_a   1.000
_cell.length_b   1.000
_cell.length_c   1.000
_cell.angle_alpha   90.00
_cell.angle_beta   90.00
_cell.angle_gamma   90.00
#
_symmetry.space_group_name_H-M   'P 1'
#
loop_
_entity.id
_entity.type
_entity.pdbx_description
1 polymer ?
#
loop_
_entity_poly.entity_id
_entity_poly.type
_entity_poly.pdbx_seq_one_letter_code
_entity_poly.pdbx_strand_id
1 'polypeptide(L)'
;FERVGEIESQIWDANGHGKVDGVIALDTIVLQRMLALTGTKVTTPGGDVLDGNSTSDFLLNGVYKKYTDPAQQDATFALVANAAANGVFGNIGKVNIAKLASTIKSSVDEGRIAVYMANDNEEAMLEDFGFAGTVSSDTKVPETGIYTSACYGGKMFYYLASDIDVGKGVKNSDGSITYDMKVTFSNQLDSAELGTLTDYITNGGGFDGSLHFFVYLLAPSGGKISDITTEGTFYGADEY
;
A
#
# COMPACT_ATOMS: atom_id res chain seq x y z
N PHE A 1 -7.48 7.84 6.08
CA PHE A 1 -7.16 6.68 6.94
C PHE A 1 -7.86 6.72 8.29
N GLU A 2 -8.29 7.88 8.78
CA GLU A 2 -8.93 8.13 10.07
C GLU A 2 -9.97 7.05 10.45
N ARG A 3 -10.97 6.83 9.60
CA ARG A 3 -12.03 5.84 9.87
C ARG A 3 -11.51 4.40 10.02
N VAL A 4 -10.48 4.04 9.28
CA VAL A 4 -9.84 2.71 9.39
C VAL A 4 -9.12 2.59 10.72
N GLY A 5 -8.33 3.60 11.09
CA GLY A 5 -7.61 3.63 12.37
C GLY A 5 -8.55 3.59 13.58
N GLU A 6 -9.67 4.31 13.51
CA GLU A 6 -10.71 4.25 14.53
C GLU A 6 -11.28 2.82 14.68
N ILE A 7 -11.62 2.17 13.58
CA ILE A 7 -12.16 0.79 13.60
C ILE A 7 -11.11 -0.18 14.14
N GLU A 8 -9.86 -0.10 13.69
CA GLU A 8 -8.79 -0.98 14.15
C GLU A 8 -8.52 -0.81 15.65
N SER A 9 -8.53 0.41 16.17
CA SER A 9 -8.38 0.67 17.61
C SER A 9 -9.52 0.09 18.43
N GLN A 10 -10.76 0.14 17.92
CA GLN A 10 -11.93 -0.47 18.56
C GLN A 10 -11.86 -2.01 18.54
N ILE A 11 -11.43 -2.60 17.43
CA ILE A 11 -11.21 -4.06 17.31
C ILE A 11 -10.14 -4.51 18.30
N TRP A 12 -9.05 -3.77 18.42
CA TRP A 12 -7.96 -4.05 19.35
C TRP A 12 -8.43 -4.05 20.81
N ASP A 13 -9.16 -3.01 21.22
CA ASP A 13 -9.73 -2.89 22.58
C ASP A 13 -10.76 -4.01 22.85
N ALA A 14 -11.65 -4.28 21.90
CA ALA A 14 -12.67 -5.33 22.02
C ALA A 14 -12.07 -6.74 22.18
N ASN A 15 -10.87 -6.98 21.68
CA ASN A 15 -10.13 -8.23 21.86
C ASN A 15 -9.30 -8.26 23.17
N GLY A 16 -9.49 -7.29 24.07
CA GLY A 16 -8.91 -7.30 25.41
C GLY A 16 -7.47 -6.78 25.49
N HIS A 17 -6.96 -6.16 24.43
CA HIS A 17 -5.60 -5.61 24.39
C HIS A 17 -5.50 -4.20 25.00
N GLY A 18 -6.66 -3.58 25.34
CA GLY A 18 -6.75 -2.24 25.91
C GLY A 18 -6.72 -1.13 24.85
N LYS A 19 -6.93 0.09 25.32
CA LYS A 19 -6.96 1.27 24.44
C LYS A 19 -5.56 1.62 23.94
N VAL A 20 -5.51 2.09 22.73
CA VAL A 20 -4.31 2.67 22.09
C VAL A 20 -4.54 4.15 21.81
N ASP A 21 -3.47 4.94 21.79
CA ASP A 21 -3.53 6.37 21.49
C ASP A 21 -3.61 6.63 19.98
N GLY A 22 -3.25 5.65 19.15
CA GLY A 22 -3.31 5.76 17.70
C GLY A 22 -2.99 4.47 16.98
N VAL A 23 -3.06 4.51 15.65
CA VAL A 23 -2.77 3.39 14.75
C VAL A 23 -1.84 3.87 13.64
N ILE A 24 -0.80 3.10 13.36
CA ILE A 24 0.13 3.36 12.25
C ILE A 24 -0.03 2.23 11.23
N ALA A 25 -0.43 2.59 10.01
CA ALA A 25 -0.38 1.68 8.86
C ALA A 25 0.91 1.91 8.09
N LEU A 26 1.54 0.82 7.70
CA LEU A 26 2.73 0.84 6.84
C LEU A 26 2.78 -0.43 5.99
N ASP A 27 3.40 -0.33 4.83
CA ASP A 27 3.55 -1.46 3.91
C ASP A 27 4.93 -2.15 4.03
N THR A 28 5.10 -3.24 3.30
CA THR A 28 6.33 -4.04 3.29
C THR A 28 7.53 -3.28 2.72
N ILE A 29 7.30 -2.29 1.86
CA ILE A 29 8.36 -1.43 1.31
C ILE A 29 8.93 -0.54 2.41
N VAL A 30 8.08 -0.03 3.29
CA VAL A 30 8.54 0.75 4.46
C VAL A 30 9.38 -0.12 5.38
N LEU A 31 8.95 -1.36 5.68
CA LEU A 31 9.76 -2.29 6.48
C LEU A 31 11.13 -2.53 5.85
N GLN A 32 11.18 -2.77 4.54
CA GLN A 32 12.44 -2.92 3.80
C GLN A 32 13.34 -1.69 3.90
N ARG A 33 12.77 -0.48 3.74
CA ARG A 33 13.49 0.79 3.89
C ARG A 33 14.08 0.97 5.29
N MET A 34 13.33 0.56 6.33
CA MET A 34 13.81 0.60 7.72
C MET A 34 14.96 -0.37 7.95
N LEU A 35 14.88 -1.60 7.42
CA LEU A 35 15.99 -2.54 7.48
C LEU A 35 17.22 -2.03 6.72
N ALA A 36 17.03 -1.43 5.54
CA ALA A 36 18.12 -0.80 4.78
C ALA A 36 18.80 0.33 5.55
N LEU A 37 17.99 1.19 6.20
CA LEU A 37 18.48 2.34 6.97
C LEU A 37 19.33 1.93 8.18
N THR A 38 18.96 0.84 8.85
CA THR A 38 19.60 0.36 10.08
C THR A 38 20.67 -0.70 9.80
N GLY A 39 20.76 -1.25 8.58
CA GLY A 39 21.60 -2.38 8.25
C GLY A 39 21.16 -3.68 8.94
N THR A 40 19.93 -3.72 9.45
CA THR A 40 19.38 -4.88 10.17
C THR A 40 19.11 -6.02 9.19
N LYS A 41 19.43 -7.24 9.59
CA LYS A 41 19.07 -8.47 8.90
C LYS A 41 18.20 -9.32 9.79
N VAL A 42 17.23 -10.01 9.19
CA VAL A 42 16.29 -10.88 9.86
C VAL A 42 16.38 -12.27 9.28
N THR A 43 16.58 -13.27 10.13
CA THR A 43 16.54 -14.67 9.69
C THR A 43 15.16 -15.24 10.00
N THR A 44 14.44 -15.68 8.98
CA THR A 44 13.13 -16.32 9.13
C THR A 44 13.25 -17.70 9.76
N PRO A 45 12.19 -18.28 10.32
CA PRO A 45 12.19 -19.66 10.80
C PRO A 45 12.61 -20.68 9.74
N GLY A 46 12.38 -20.38 8.46
CA GLY A 46 12.78 -21.21 7.32
C GLY A 46 14.21 -20.97 6.83
N GLY A 47 14.99 -20.14 7.51
CA GLY A 47 16.40 -19.89 7.22
C GLY A 47 16.68 -18.81 6.16
N ASP A 48 15.64 -18.11 5.64
CA ASP A 48 15.87 -16.99 4.72
C ASP A 48 16.43 -15.79 5.48
N VAL A 49 17.35 -15.09 4.86
CA VAL A 49 17.90 -13.85 5.41
C VAL A 49 17.30 -12.68 4.66
N LEU A 50 16.49 -11.91 5.34
CA LEU A 50 15.82 -10.72 4.82
C LEU A 50 16.59 -9.47 5.24
N ASP A 51 16.73 -8.54 4.33
CA ASP A 51 17.42 -7.27 4.54
C ASP A 51 16.79 -6.13 3.73
N GLY A 52 17.48 -5.00 3.64
CA GLY A 52 17.02 -3.83 2.90
C GLY A 52 16.82 -4.00 1.39
N ASN A 53 17.10 -5.19 0.83
CA ASN A 53 16.95 -5.44 -0.62
C ASN A 53 15.95 -6.56 -0.93
N SER A 54 15.69 -7.48 0.01
CA SER A 54 14.95 -8.72 -0.25
C SER A 54 13.61 -8.82 0.50
N THR A 55 13.37 -7.92 1.45
CA THR A 55 12.25 -8.06 2.38
C THR A 55 10.89 -7.92 1.69
N SER A 56 10.69 -6.93 0.86
CA SER A 56 9.37 -6.70 0.24
C SER A 56 8.99 -7.83 -0.71
N ASP A 57 9.91 -8.29 -1.57
CA ASP A 57 9.65 -9.40 -2.48
C ASP A 57 9.32 -10.69 -1.72
N PHE A 58 10.05 -10.93 -0.62
CA PHE A 58 9.76 -12.10 0.20
C PHE A 58 8.40 -12.00 0.89
N LEU A 59 8.07 -10.87 1.51
CA LEU A 59 6.80 -10.71 2.22
C LEU A 59 5.58 -10.64 1.30
N LEU A 60 5.75 -10.12 0.06
CA LEU A 60 4.64 -10.01 -0.90
C LEU A 60 4.42 -11.30 -1.71
N ASN A 61 5.43 -12.14 -1.88
CA ASN A 61 5.36 -13.32 -2.74
C ASN A 61 6.06 -14.55 -2.12
N GLY A 62 7.34 -14.44 -1.77
CA GLY A 62 8.17 -15.57 -1.32
C GLY A 62 7.61 -16.31 -0.11
N VAL A 63 7.05 -15.59 0.86
CA VAL A 63 6.44 -16.17 2.06
C VAL A 63 5.28 -17.11 1.73
N TYR A 64 4.47 -16.78 0.73
CA TYR A 64 3.32 -17.58 0.30
C TYR A 64 3.72 -18.78 -0.57
N LYS A 65 4.86 -18.70 -1.24
CA LYS A 65 5.47 -19.85 -1.94
C LYS A 65 6.08 -20.85 -0.96
N LYS A 66 6.64 -20.34 0.13
CA LYS A 66 7.39 -21.15 1.09
C LYS A 66 6.54 -21.76 2.19
N TYR A 67 5.60 -20.98 2.74
CA TYR A 67 4.78 -21.41 3.86
C TYR A 67 3.32 -21.56 3.42
N THR A 68 2.79 -22.76 3.53
CA THR A 68 1.36 -23.05 3.27
C THR A 68 0.48 -22.83 4.50
N ASP A 69 1.09 -22.79 5.70
CA ASP A 69 0.42 -22.54 6.97
C ASP A 69 0.35 -21.02 7.24
N PRO A 70 -0.86 -20.42 7.33
CA PRO A 70 -1.02 -19.00 7.65
C PRO A 70 -0.33 -18.56 8.94
N ALA A 71 -0.27 -19.42 9.97
CA ALA A 71 0.39 -19.08 11.22
C ALA A 71 1.91 -18.86 11.05
N GLN A 72 2.55 -19.58 10.12
CA GLN A 72 3.96 -19.36 9.78
C GLN A 72 4.17 -18.09 8.98
N GLN A 73 3.21 -17.75 8.11
CA GLN A 73 3.21 -16.47 7.38
C GLN A 73 3.12 -15.31 8.36
N ASP A 74 2.15 -15.33 9.26
CA ASP A 74 1.92 -14.29 10.28
C ASP A 74 3.12 -14.15 11.22
N ALA A 75 3.70 -15.26 11.68
CA ALA A 75 4.90 -15.24 12.50
C ALA A 75 6.09 -14.59 11.77
N THR A 76 6.21 -14.80 10.46
CA THR A 76 7.25 -14.18 9.63
C THR A 76 7.02 -12.68 9.49
N PHE A 77 5.79 -12.23 9.25
CA PHE A 77 5.45 -10.81 9.20
C PHE A 77 5.75 -10.12 10.54
N ALA A 78 5.31 -10.70 11.65
CA ALA A 78 5.56 -10.16 12.98
C ALA A 78 7.07 -10.07 13.29
N LEU A 79 7.85 -11.09 12.92
CA LEU A 79 9.30 -11.11 13.10
C LEU A 79 9.97 -9.94 12.35
N VAL A 80 9.61 -9.72 11.10
CA VAL A 80 10.18 -8.64 10.26
C VAL A 80 9.76 -7.27 10.79
N ALA A 81 8.49 -7.08 11.12
CA ALA A 81 7.99 -5.82 11.67
C ALA A 81 8.69 -5.46 12.99
N ASN A 82 8.83 -6.43 13.90
CA ASN A 82 9.55 -6.24 15.17
C ASN A 82 11.04 -5.91 14.94
N ALA A 83 11.69 -6.57 14.00
CA ALA A 83 13.10 -6.31 13.69
C ALA A 83 13.30 -4.91 13.10
N ALA A 84 12.40 -4.47 12.21
CA ALA A 84 12.43 -3.13 11.64
C ALA A 84 12.24 -2.05 12.72
N ALA A 85 11.22 -2.22 13.58
CA ALA A 85 10.96 -1.31 14.69
C ALA A 85 12.14 -1.25 15.68
N ASN A 86 12.64 -2.40 16.14
CA ASN A 86 13.77 -2.46 17.05
C ASN A 86 15.07 -1.93 16.41
N GLY A 87 15.27 -2.15 15.11
CA GLY A 87 16.39 -1.60 14.35
C GLY A 87 16.42 -0.08 14.40
N VAL A 88 15.27 0.57 14.23
CA VAL A 88 15.15 2.03 14.31
C VAL A 88 15.19 2.52 15.75
N PHE A 89 14.27 2.08 16.61
CA PHE A 89 14.10 2.60 17.97
C PHE A 89 15.23 2.17 18.91
N GLY A 90 15.72 0.93 18.78
CA GLY A 90 16.82 0.41 19.59
C GLY A 90 18.19 1.01 19.24
N ASN A 91 18.31 1.66 18.07
CA ASN A 91 19.55 2.27 17.61
C ASN A 91 19.39 3.76 17.27
N ILE A 92 18.42 4.44 17.83
CA ILE A 92 18.06 5.82 17.44
C ILE A 92 19.26 6.77 17.52
N GLY A 93 20.19 6.58 18.45
CA GLY A 93 21.42 7.36 18.57
C GLY A 93 22.49 7.04 17.52
N LYS A 94 22.33 5.99 16.73
CA LYS A 94 23.25 5.56 15.67
C LYS A 94 22.65 5.74 14.28
N VAL A 95 21.32 5.82 14.18
CA VAL A 95 20.61 6.04 12.92
C VAL A 95 20.85 7.47 12.45
N ASN A 96 21.12 7.64 11.18
CA ASN A 96 21.20 8.97 10.59
C ASN A 96 19.81 9.60 10.55
N ILE A 97 19.57 10.57 11.44
CA ILE A 97 18.26 11.21 11.62
C ILE A 97 17.77 11.89 10.33
N ALA A 98 18.65 12.51 9.56
CA ALA A 98 18.26 13.14 8.29
C ALA A 98 17.80 12.09 7.26
N LYS A 99 18.49 10.95 7.20
CA LYS A 99 18.05 9.84 6.35
C LYS A 99 16.73 9.23 6.83
N LEU A 100 16.55 9.06 8.15
CA LEU A 100 15.29 8.58 8.71
C LEU A 100 14.14 9.50 8.34
N ALA A 101 14.29 10.81 8.56
CA ALA A 101 13.29 11.81 8.24
C ALA A 101 12.94 11.81 6.74
N SER A 102 13.96 11.74 5.86
CA SER A 102 13.72 11.67 4.41
C SER A 102 13.03 10.35 3.97
N THR A 103 13.38 9.23 4.62
CA THR A 103 12.75 7.93 4.35
C THR A 103 11.28 7.93 4.76
N ILE A 104 10.97 8.46 5.94
CA ILE A 104 9.59 8.62 6.42
C ILE A 104 8.82 9.54 5.48
N LYS A 105 9.37 10.74 5.19
CA LYS A 105 8.70 11.69 4.30
C LYS A 105 8.40 11.10 2.93
N SER A 106 9.36 10.48 2.27
CA SER A 106 9.11 9.85 0.96
C SER A 106 8.07 8.73 1.04
N SER A 107 8.05 7.98 2.14
CA SER A 107 7.07 6.91 2.33
C SER A 107 5.66 7.46 2.58
N VAL A 108 5.52 8.59 3.25
CA VAL A 108 4.25 9.31 3.40
C VAL A 108 3.80 9.90 2.06
N ASP A 109 4.69 10.60 1.36
CA ASP A 109 4.40 11.20 0.04
C ASP A 109 3.97 10.13 -1.01
N GLU A 110 4.46 8.90 -0.85
CA GLU A 110 4.06 7.74 -1.67
C GLU A 110 2.78 7.03 -1.16
N GLY A 111 2.15 7.51 -0.08
CA GLY A 111 0.96 6.88 0.52
C GLY A 111 1.24 5.54 1.21
N ARG A 112 2.50 5.26 1.61
CA ARG A 112 2.92 3.99 2.22
C ARG A 112 2.89 3.98 3.73
N ILE A 113 2.73 5.14 4.33
CA ILE A 113 2.54 5.33 5.77
C ILE A 113 1.30 6.19 5.94
N ALA A 114 0.39 5.75 6.79
CA ALA A 114 -0.71 6.56 7.29
C ALA A 114 -0.80 6.39 8.81
N VAL A 115 -1.16 7.46 9.50
CA VAL A 115 -1.25 7.49 10.96
C VAL A 115 -2.62 8.03 11.36
N TYR A 116 -3.20 7.41 12.36
CA TYR A 116 -4.41 7.87 13.05
C TYR A 116 -4.09 8.12 14.52
N MET A 117 -4.59 9.20 15.10
CA MET A 117 -4.50 9.49 16.52
C MET A 117 -5.90 9.67 17.14
N ALA A 118 -6.13 9.04 18.29
CA ALA A 118 -7.40 9.13 18.99
C ALA A 118 -7.68 10.52 19.60
N ASN A 119 -6.68 11.38 19.66
CA ASN A 119 -6.80 12.76 20.11
C ASN A 119 -7.01 13.67 18.90
N ASP A 120 -8.13 14.40 18.86
CA ASP A 120 -8.52 15.26 17.72
C ASP A 120 -7.47 16.34 17.39
N ASN A 121 -6.75 16.89 18.38
CA ASN A 121 -5.72 17.88 18.10
C ASN A 121 -4.48 17.27 17.46
N GLU A 122 -4.12 16.05 17.86
CA GLU A 122 -2.99 15.32 17.29
C GLU A 122 -3.34 14.82 15.88
N GLU A 123 -4.58 14.34 15.67
CA GLU A 123 -5.08 13.98 14.34
C GLU A 123 -5.07 15.16 13.38
N ALA A 124 -5.56 16.33 13.79
CA ALA A 124 -5.51 17.54 12.99
C ALA A 124 -4.07 17.94 12.59
N MET A 125 -3.10 17.76 13.49
CA MET A 125 -1.68 17.97 13.14
C MET A 125 -1.17 16.97 12.10
N LEU A 126 -1.60 15.70 12.17
CA LEU A 126 -1.23 14.69 11.19
C LEU A 126 -1.80 15.00 9.80
N GLU A 127 -3.02 15.52 9.74
CA GLU A 127 -3.63 16.01 8.50
C GLU A 127 -2.80 17.13 7.88
N ASP A 128 -2.43 18.14 8.67
CA ASP A 128 -1.63 19.29 8.23
C ASP A 128 -0.24 18.87 7.69
N PHE A 129 0.33 17.79 8.22
CA PHE A 129 1.61 17.24 7.77
C PHE A 129 1.48 16.14 6.71
N GLY A 130 0.26 15.77 6.27
CA GLY A 130 -0.01 14.77 5.26
C GLY A 130 0.11 13.32 5.73
N PHE A 131 0.20 13.07 7.05
CA PHE A 131 0.30 11.71 7.61
C PHE A 131 -1.03 11.00 7.76
N ALA A 132 -2.15 11.71 7.79
CA ALA A 132 -3.48 11.12 8.02
C ALA A 132 -4.00 10.29 6.84
N GLY A 133 -3.32 10.32 5.68
CA GLY A 133 -3.76 9.59 4.48
C GLY A 133 -5.13 10.04 3.99
N THR A 134 -5.46 11.31 4.17
CA THR A 134 -6.69 11.93 3.68
C THR A 134 -6.56 12.31 2.22
N VAL A 135 -7.65 12.23 1.48
CA VAL A 135 -7.74 12.77 0.12
C VAL A 135 -7.90 14.29 0.22
N SER A 136 -7.10 15.03 -0.51
CA SER A 136 -7.14 16.50 -0.48
C SER A 136 -8.51 17.05 -0.89
N SER A 137 -9.01 17.98 -0.10
CA SER A 137 -10.21 18.77 -0.43
C SER A 137 -9.85 20.11 -1.08
N ASP A 138 -8.56 20.42 -1.29
CA ASP A 138 -8.11 21.68 -1.88
C ASP A 138 -8.37 21.71 -3.40
N THR A 139 -9.32 22.52 -3.81
CA THR A 139 -9.66 22.71 -5.22
C THR A 139 -8.59 23.45 -6.03
N LYS A 140 -7.59 24.05 -5.39
CA LYS A 140 -6.46 24.73 -6.07
C LYS A 140 -5.33 23.77 -6.41
N VAL A 141 -5.24 22.66 -5.67
CA VAL A 141 -4.31 21.56 -5.91
C VAL A 141 -5.14 20.29 -6.05
N PRO A 142 -5.81 20.10 -7.20
CA PRO A 142 -6.73 18.98 -7.37
C PRO A 142 -5.96 17.66 -7.37
N GLU A 143 -6.42 16.73 -6.54
CA GLU A 143 -5.93 15.36 -6.47
C GLU A 143 -7.01 14.41 -6.97
N THR A 144 -6.64 13.45 -7.81
CA THR A 144 -7.51 12.35 -8.24
C THR A 144 -6.99 11.04 -7.68
N GLY A 145 -7.90 10.17 -7.25
CA GLY A 145 -7.55 8.85 -6.70
C GLY A 145 -7.76 7.73 -7.71
N ILE A 146 -6.80 6.82 -7.80
CA ILE A 146 -6.91 5.57 -8.57
C ILE A 146 -6.60 4.43 -7.61
N TYR A 147 -7.61 3.63 -7.31
CA TYR A 147 -7.46 2.52 -6.38
C TYR A 147 -7.85 1.22 -7.07
N THR A 148 -7.20 0.13 -6.68
CA THR A 148 -7.49 -1.20 -7.19
C THR A 148 -7.83 -2.15 -6.06
N SER A 149 -8.76 -3.07 -6.32
CA SER A 149 -9.11 -4.13 -5.38
C SER A 149 -9.27 -5.44 -6.13
N ALA A 150 -8.66 -6.51 -5.63
CA ALA A 150 -8.79 -7.83 -6.23
C ALA A 150 -10.25 -8.33 -6.19
N CYS A 151 -10.75 -8.90 -7.29
CA CYS A 151 -12.07 -9.53 -7.34
C CYS A 151 -12.10 -10.82 -6.52
N TYR A 152 -10.97 -11.48 -6.38
CA TYR A 152 -10.83 -12.79 -5.73
C TYR A 152 -9.72 -12.75 -4.68
N GLY A 153 -9.72 -13.69 -3.77
CA GLY A 153 -8.62 -13.92 -2.84
C GLY A 153 -7.31 -14.24 -3.58
N GLY A 154 -6.26 -14.56 -2.84
CA GLY A 154 -4.94 -14.86 -3.40
C GLY A 154 -3.98 -13.69 -3.35
N LYS A 155 -2.82 -13.84 -4.02
CA LYS A 155 -1.71 -12.89 -3.96
C LYS A 155 -1.22 -12.45 -5.34
N MET A 156 -2.07 -12.58 -6.34
CA MET A 156 -1.73 -12.25 -7.74
C MET A 156 -1.41 -10.76 -7.95
N PHE A 157 -1.85 -9.87 -7.06
CA PHE A 157 -1.54 -8.44 -7.13
C PHE A 157 -0.05 -8.10 -7.02
N TYR A 158 0.78 -9.02 -6.53
CA TYR A 158 2.23 -8.88 -6.62
C TYR A 158 2.72 -8.67 -8.06
N TYR A 159 2.01 -9.24 -9.03
CA TYR A 159 2.34 -9.17 -10.46
C TYR A 159 1.64 -8.01 -11.18
N LEU A 160 0.83 -7.22 -10.50
CA LEU A 160 0.18 -6.06 -11.11
C LEU A 160 1.15 -4.87 -11.12
N ALA A 161 1.46 -4.37 -12.30
CA ALA A 161 2.09 -3.07 -12.47
C ALA A 161 1.08 -2.05 -13.02
N SER A 162 1.22 -0.82 -12.60
CA SER A 162 0.43 0.32 -13.09
C SER A 162 1.34 1.46 -13.52
N ASP A 163 0.95 2.12 -14.60
CA ASP A 163 1.57 3.34 -15.09
C ASP A 163 0.49 4.39 -15.31
N ILE A 164 0.75 5.63 -14.88
CA ILE A 164 -0.21 6.74 -14.94
C ILE A 164 0.45 7.88 -15.70
N ASP A 165 -0.13 8.24 -16.83
CA ASP A 165 0.26 9.40 -17.63
C ASP A 165 -0.84 10.46 -17.56
N VAL A 166 -0.48 11.67 -17.14
CA VAL A 166 -1.38 12.80 -17.05
C VAL A 166 -0.97 13.86 -18.05
N GLY A 167 -1.86 14.13 -18.99
CA GLY A 167 -1.68 15.15 -20.03
C GLY A 167 -1.61 16.56 -19.46
N LYS A 168 -1.28 17.51 -20.31
CA LYS A 168 -1.29 18.94 -19.94
C LYS A 168 -2.73 19.44 -19.77
N GLY A 169 -2.95 20.21 -18.70
CA GLY A 169 -4.23 20.84 -18.47
C GLY A 169 -4.65 21.80 -19.60
N VAL A 170 -5.88 21.67 -20.06
CA VAL A 170 -6.52 22.54 -21.07
C VAL A 170 -7.55 23.40 -20.39
N LYS A 171 -7.39 24.73 -20.46
CA LYS A 171 -8.33 25.68 -19.88
C LYS A 171 -9.56 25.81 -20.79
N ASN A 172 -10.75 25.61 -20.22
CA ASN A 172 -12.04 25.75 -20.87
C ASN A 172 -12.55 27.17 -20.81
N SER A 173 -13.60 27.48 -21.61
CA SER A 173 -14.22 28.80 -21.67
C SER A 173 -14.94 29.19 -20.39
N ASP A 174 -15.37 28.23 -19.57
CA ASP A 174 -16.01 28.44 -18.26
C ASP A 174 -15.00 28.63 -17.13
N GLY A 175 -13.70 28.56 -17.44
CA GLY A 175 -12.59 28.70 -16.48
C GLY A 175 -12.12 27.41 -15.83
N SER A 176 -12.80 26.29 -16.07
CA SER A 176 -12.33 24.96 -15.62
C SER A 176 -11.09 24.50 -16.39
N ILE A 177 -10.40 23.51 -15.87
CA ILE A 177 -9.25 22.88 -16.52
C ILE A 177 -9.55 21.40 -16.71
N THR A 178 -9.41 20.91 -17.93
CA THR A 178 -9.55 19.49 -18.26
C THR A 178 -8.17 18.86 -18.42
N TYR A 179 -7.98 17.66 -17.86
CA TYR A 179 -6.80 16.85 -18.03
C TYR A 179 -7.20 15.51 -18.65
N ASP A 180 -6.48 15.10 -19.67
CA ASP A 180 -6.53 13.71 -20.15
C ASP A 180 -5.63 12.86 -19.25
N MET A 181 -6.13 11.70 -18.82
CA MET A 181 -5.38 10.77 -18.01
C MET A 181 -5.45 9.37 -18.63
N LYS A 182 -4.30 8.73 -18.77
CA LYS A 182 -4.19 7.34 -19.19
C LYS A 182 -3.60 6.52 -18.05
N VAL A 183 -4.33 5.47 -17.68
CA VAL A 183 -3.87 4.48 -16.70
C VAL A 183 -3.65 3.15 -17.43
N THR A 184 -2.45 2.62 -17.34
CA THR A 184 -2.09 1.34 -17.95
C THR A 184 -1.81 0.33 -16.85
N PHE A 185 -2.55 -0.77 -16.85
CA PHE A 185 -2.30 -1.91 -15.97
C PHE A 185 -1.66 -3.04 -16.78
N SER A 186 -0.63 -3.65 -16.23
CA SER A 186 0.07 -4.76 -16.88
C SER A 186 0.34 -5.90 -15.90
N ASN A 187 0.17 -7.13 -16.39
CA ASN A 187 0.52 -8.33 -15.65
C ASN A 187 1.99 -8.67 -15.93
N GLN A 188 2.80 -8.68 -14.87
CA GLN A 188 4.24 -8.95 -14.93
C GLN A 188 4.57 -10.43 -14.66
N LEU A 189 3.56 -11.30 -14.53
CA LEU A 189 3.80 -12.71 -14.30
C LEU A 189 4.46 -13.37 -15.53
N ASP A 190 5.64 -13.95 -15.32
CA ASP A 190 6.26 -14.79 -16.33
C ASP A 190 5.51 -16.12 -16.48
N SER A 191 5.25 -16.52 -17.70
CA SER A 191 4.58 -17.78 -18.01
C SER A 191 5.31 -19.03 -17.46
N ALA A 192 6.64 -18.96 -17.33
CA ALA A 192 7.44 -20.02 -16.72
C ALA A 192 7.24 -20.09 -15.20
N GLU A 193 6.93 -18.97 -14.56
CA GLU A 193 6.68 -18.90 -13.13
C GLU A 193 5.27 -19.38 -12.78
N LEU A 194 4.27 -19.19 -13.64
CA LEU A 194 2.87 -19.57 -13.42
C LEU A 194 2.73 -21.01 -12.90
N GLY A 195 3.46 -21.95 -13.51
CA GLY A 195 3.43 -23.37 -13.13
C GLY A 195 4.05 -23.69 -11.76
N THR A 196 4.70 -22.71 -11.12
CA THR A 196 5.33 -22.84 -9.79
C THR A 196 4.52 -22.19 -8.67
N LEU A 197 3.45 -21.46 -9.00
CA LEU A 197 2.63 -20.76 -8.01
C LEU A 197 1.76 -21.75 -7.24
N THR A 198 1.62 -21.48 -5.95
CA THR A 198 0.72 -22.26 -5.08
C THR A 198 -0.74 -21.84 -5.28
N ASP A 199 -1.66 -22.73 -4.95
CA ASP A 199 -3.11 -22.44 -4.98
C ASP A 199 -3.47 -21.24 -4.09
N TYR A 200 -2.70 -20.99 -3.02
CA TYR A 200 -2.89 -19.83 -2.17
C TYR A 200 -2.60 -18.51 -2.90
N ILE A 201 -1.60 -18.50 -3.76
CA ILE A 201 -1.28 -17.31 -4.59
C ILE A 201 -2.33 -17.12 -5.67
N THR A 202 -2.72 -18.21 -6.35
CA THR A 202 -3.63 -18.20 -7.50
C THR A 202 -5.12 -18.29 -7.14
N ASN A 203 -5.46 -18.33 -5.84
CA ASN A 203 -6.82 -18.49 -5.33
C ASN A 203 -7.50 -19.80 -5.76
N GLY A 204 -6.84 -20.94 -5.53
CA GLY A 204 -7.50 -22.26 -5.60
C GLY A 204 -7.48 -22.96 -6.95
N GLY A 205 -6.51 -22.69 -7.77
CA GLY A 205 -6.28 -23.43 -9.01
C GLY A 205 -7.27 -23.14 -10.15
N GLY A 206 -6.88 -23.45 -11.35
CA GLY A 206 -7.69 -23.17 -12.54
C GLY A 206 -7.56 -21.74 -13.06
N PHE A 207 -6.78 -20.90 -12.40
CA PHE A 207 -6.39 -19.60 -12.92
C PHE A 207 -5.26 -19.76 -13.95
N ASP A 208 -5.44 -19.13 -15.07
CA ASP A 208 -4.47 -19.08 -16.18
C ASP A 208 -3.39 -17.99 -15.98
N GLY A 209 -3.26 -17.43 -14.79
CA GLY A 209 -2.39 -16.31 -14.46
C GLY A 209 -3.02 -14.93 -14.70
N SER A 210 -4.28 -14.86 -15.09
CA SER A 210 -5.00 -13.60 -15.29
C SER A 210 -5.19 -12.83 -14.00
N LEU A 211 -5.18 -11.50 -14.10
CA LEU A 211 -5.51 -10.58 -13.02
C LEU A 211 -6.94 -10.05 -13.21
N HIS A 212 -7.77 -10.24 -12.18
CA HIS A 212 -9.13 -9.73 -12.16
C HIS A 212 -9.28 -8.76 -10.97
N PHE A 213 -9.64 -7.51 -11.26
CA PHE A 213 -9.69 -6.47 -10.23
C PHE A 213 -10.69 -5.38 -10.58
N PHE A 214 -11.17 -4.71 -9.55
CA PHE A 214 -11.91 -3.46 -9.66
C PHE A 214 -10.94 -2.28 -9.70
N VAL A 215 -11.28 -1.27 -10.48
CA VAL A 215 -10.61 0.02 -10.48
C VAL A 215 -11.60 1.06 -9.99
N TYR A 216 -11.23 1.79 -8.94
CA TYR A 216 -12.00 2.91 -8.40
C TYR A 216 -11.32 4.20 -8.79
N LEU A 217 -12.07 5.06 -9.47
CA LEU A 217 -11.63 6.38 -9.86
C LEU A 217 -12.36 7.41 -9.00
N LEU A 218 -11.60 8.20 -8.25
CA LEU A 218 -12.14 9.30 -7.46
C LEU A 218 -11.83 10.63 -8.15
N ALA A 219 -12.88 11.40 -8.40
CA ALA A 219 -12.71 12.75 -8.93
C ALA A 219 -12.03 13.67 -7.91
N PRO A 220 -11.27 14.67 -8.37
CA PRO A 220 -10.75 15.69 -7.47
C PRO A 220 -11.89 16.50 -6.85
N SER A 221 -11.65 17.10 -5.68
CA SER A 221 -12.62 17.94 -5.01
C SER A 221 -13.11 19.08 -5.94
N GLY A 222 -14.44 19.20 -6.11
CA GLY A 222 -15.05 20.14 -7.03
C GLY A 222 -14.91 19.83 -8.52
N GLY A 223 -14.30 18.68 -8.86
CA GLY A 223 -14.14 18.17 -10.21
C GLY A 223 -15.09 17.03 -10.56
N LYS A 224 -14.92 16.48 -11.74
CA LYS A 224 -15.62 15.28 -12.20
C LYS A 224 -14.73 14.48 -13.14
N ILE A 225 -14.99 13.20 -13.25
CA ILE A 225 -14.44 12.33 -14.28
C ILE A 225 -15.49 12.14 -15.35
N SER A 226 -15.10 12.18 -16.62
CA SER A 226 -15.99 11.97 -17.77
C SER A 226 -15.26 11.24 -18.88
N ASP A 227 -16.00 10.76 -19.86
CA ASP A 227 -15.49 10.19 -21.11
C ASP A 227 -14.51 9.01 -20.89
N ILE A 228 -14.87 8.12 -19.93
CA ILE A 228 -14.06 6.94 -19.62
C ILE A 228 -14.12 5.99 -20.82
N THR A 229 -12.94 5.64 -21.32
CA THR A 229 -12.76 4.59 -22.34
C THR A 229 -11.85 3.51 -21.80
N THR A 230 -12.08 2.27 -22.20
CA THR A 230 -11.28 1.13 -21.78
C THR A 230 -10.79 0.33 -22.99
N GLU A 231 -9.56 -0.13 -22.92
CA GLU A 231 -9.00 -1.12 -23.84
C GLU A 231 -8.79 -2.43 -23.06
N GLY A 232 -9.08 -3.56 -23.70
CA GLY A 232 -9.02 -4.88 -23.08
C GLY A 232 -10.39 -5.42 -22.66
N THR A 233 -10.41 -6.42 -21.79
CA THR A 233 -11.65 -7.04 -21.32
C THR A 233 -12.21 -6.30 -20.12
N PHE A 234 -13.39 -5.73 -20.30
CA PHE A 234 -14.09 -4.94 -19.29
C PHE A 234 -15.48 -5.53 -19.02
N TYR A 235 -15.85 -5.67 -17.76
CA TYR A 235 -17.08 -6.38 -17.37
C TYR A 235 -18.23 -5.45 -16.93
N GLY A 236 -18.00 -4.16 -16.77
CA GLY A 236 -19.01 -3.17 -16.43
C GLY A 236 -18.47 -2.02 -15.59
N ALA A 237 -19.22 -0.92 -15.52
CA ALA A 237 -18.95 0.20 -14.62
C ALA A 237 -20.24 0.62 -13.93
N ASP A 238 -20.10 1.04 -12.67
CA ASP A 238 -21.15 1.70 -11.90
C ASP A 238 -20.65 3.08 -11.47
N GLU A 239 -21.51 4.08 -11.51
CA GLU A 239 -21.26 5.42 -10.95
C GLU A 239 -21.97 5.51 -9.60
N TYR A 240 -21.26 6.01 -8.58
CA TYR A 240 -21.77 6.21 -7.23
C TYR A 240 -21.69 7.67 -6.79
#